data_feafb37a043411f52e45ab1d85355134
#
_entry.id   feafb37a043411f52e45ab1d85355134
#
_cell.length_a   1.000
_cell.length_b   1.000
_cell.length_c   1.000
_cell.angle_alpha   90.00
_cell.angle_beta   90.00
_cell.angle_gamma   90.00
#
_symmetry.space_group_name_H-M   'P 1'
#
loop_
_entity.id
_entity.type
_entity.pdbx_description
1 polymer ?
#
loop_
_entity_poly.entity_id
_entity_poly.type
_entity_poly.pdbx_seq_one_letter_code
_entity_poly.pdbx_strand_id
1 'polypeptide(L)'
;MPHILWAQSRPADAQRGVHLGLVHGLASTAYGKSLGIQNASDVAKRKDFVRRIPLVTYDELKPWVLRARMGEPHVLWPGVTKWFAQSSGTTSDVHKWLPVTSESLQEGHYKGGKDVLAQFCHQVPDAQLYQGKHLILGGSSALVQEGKKAMKGDLSAIIVRHLPPWCEARRTPSRDIALMEDWAQKVDAVARATAREDVRILAGVPSWMSLVASRVLDITGKNHLREVWPNLTLYMHGGVGFAPYRDTFDALIPHEEGRPRMHYLETYNASEGFFSYQDDLARDDMALLMDHGIYYEFIPMEELGKPDPVALEFREVEEGQTYALVISTNAGLWRYVVGDLVTITSKIPLRVQVSGRISSHLNLAGEEVMEHQTDRTMAAVSSELGAHVYNYMVGPVLDAMGKPVGHHWVVEFQRDSMQPPVSALAKRLDERLQSLNGDYAAKRVAGLALQSPKVSVLPSGTFDAWLQSKNRLGGQHKVPRLTDQIGELDRIVGLAGQELSPTC
;
A
#
# COMPACT_ATOMS: atom_id res chain seq x y z
N MET A 1 -21.40 -13.05 3.19
CA MET A 1 -21.03 -13.88 2.02
C MET A 1 -21.90 -13.65 0.79
N PRO A 2 -23.26 -13.73 0.76
CA PRO A 2 -24.02 -13.67 -0.50
C PRO A 2 -23.76 -12.41 -1.33
N HIS A 3 -23.64 -11.23 -0.73
CA HIS A 3 -23.34 -9.98 -1.45
C HIS A 3 -21.91 -9.96 -2.05
N ILE A 4 -20.91 -10.53 -1.36
CA ILE A 4 -19.53 -10.64 -1.86
C ILE A 4 -19.51 -11.50 -3.13
N LEU A 5 -20.08 -12.71 -3.04
CA LEU A 5 -20.17 -13.63 -4.18
C LEU A 5 -20.98 -13.05 -5.34
N TRP A 6 -22.05 -12.30 -5.04
CA TRP A 6 -22.82 -11.60 -6.07
C TRP A 6 -21.97 -10.56 -6.80
N ALA A 7 -21.24 -9.70 -6.08
CA ALA A 7 -20.41 -8.66 -6.66
C ALA A 7 -19.24 -9.26 -7.49
N GLN A 8 -18.64 -10.34 -6.99
CA GLN A 8 -17.57 -11.06 -7.69
C GLN A 8 -18.04 -11.77 -8.97
N SER A 9 -19.24 -12.35 -8.95
CA SER A 9 -19.79 -13.06 -10.11
C SER A 9 -20.48 -12.12 -11.12
N ARG A 10 -20.86 -10.90 -10.71
CA ARG A 10 -21.57 -9.90 -11.52
C ARG A 10 -20.91 -8.52 -11.44
N PRO A 11 -19.60 -8.41 -11.76
CA PRO A 11 -18.89 -7.16 -11.61
C PRO A 11 -19.48 -6.01 -12.42
N ALA A 12 -20.12 -6.32 -13.56
CA ALA A 12 -20.79 -5.36 -14.41
C ALA A 12 -22.02 -4.70 -13.77
N ASP A 13 -22.82 -5.48 -13.08
CA ASP A 13 -24.01 -4.97 -12.41
C ASP A 13 -23.60 -4.18 -11.16
N ALA A 14 -22.59 -4.66 -10.43
CA ALA A 14 -22.00 -3.98 -9.29
C ALA A 14 -21.45 -2.60 -9.69
N GLN A 15 -20.60 -2.53 -10.71
CA GLN A 15 -20.00 -1.27 -11.18
C GLN A 15 -21.03 -0.32 -11.79
N ARG A 16 -22.07 -0.84 -12.46
CA ARG A 16 -23.18 -0.01 -12.91
C ARG A 16 -23.92 0.65 -11.75
N GLY A 17 -24.20 -0.12 -10.68
CA GLY A 17 -24.85 0.41 -9.47
C GLY A 17 -24.01 1.50 -8.81
N VAL A 18 -22.71 1.26 -8.66
CA VAL A 18 -21.75 2.24 -8.14
C VAL A 18 -21.71 3.49 -9.02
N HIS A 19 -21.54 3.34 -10.33
CA HIS A 19 -21.49 4.47 -11.28
C HIS A 19 -22.75 5.36 -11.16
N LEU A 20 -23.93 4.78 -11.15
CA LEU A 20 -25.19 5.53 -11.03
C LEU A 20 -25.29 6.28 -9.69
N GLY A 21 -24.85 5.66 -8.58
CA GLY A 21 -24.78 6.32 -7.28
C GLY A 21 -23.83 7.51 -7.29
N LEU A 22 -22.63 7.34 -7.88
CA LEU A 22 -21.61 8.39 -7.97
C LEU A 22 -22.07 9.59 -8.79
N VAL A 23 -22.66 9.38 -9.99
CA VAL A 23 -23.10 10.50 -10.86
C VAL A 23 -24.26 11.29 -10.24
N HIS A 24 -25.08 10.67 -9.40
CA HIS A 24 -26.08 11.38 -8.59
C HIS A 24 -25.41 12.36 -7.61
N GLY A 25 -24.39 11.91 -6.91
CA GLY A 25 -23.58 12.76 -6.04
C GLY A 25 -22.93 13.91 -6.79
N LEU A 26 -22.26 13.63 -7.91
CA LEU A 26 -21.54 14.59 -8.74
C LEU A 26 -22.43 15.77 -9.20
N ALA A 27 -23.63 15.48 -9.68
CA ALA A 27 -24.53 16.49 -10.22
C ALA A 27 -24.89 17.61 -9.22
N SER A 28 -24.82 17.32 -7.92
CA SER A 28 -25.09 18.31 -6.86
C SER A 28 -23.87 19.14 -6.44
N THR A 29 -22.66 18.82 -6.96
CA THR A 29 -21.40 19.43 -6.53
C THR A 29 -21.01 20.65 -7.36
N ALA A 30 -20.17 21.51 -6.78
CA ALA A 30 -19.56 22.64 -7.48
C ALA A 30 -18.64 22.16 -8.62
N TYR A 31 -17.93 21.02 -8.41
CA TYR A 31 -17.09 20.41 -9.45
C TYR A 31 -17.93 19.93 -10.63
N GLY A 32 -19.02 19.19 -10.39
CA GLY A 32 -19.91 18.75 -11.46
C GLY A 32 -20.53 19.92 -12.25
N LYS A 33 -20.96 20.96 -11.54
CA LYS A 33 -21.50 22.19 -12.17
C LYS A 33 -20.46 22.89 -13.04
N SER A 34 -19.20 22.94 -12.64
CA SER A 34 -18.12 23.54 -13.44
C SER A 34 -17.87 22.78 -14.76
N LEU A 35 -18.22 21.49 -14.82
CA LEU A 35 -18.17 20.66 -16.01
C LEU A 35 -19.48 20.70 -16.85
N GLY A 36 -20.41 21.58 -16.49
CA GLY A 36 -21.71 21.71 -17.17
C GLY A 36 -22.67 20.56 -16.87
N ILE A 37 -22.46 19.81 -15.79
CA ILE A 37 -23.34 18.71 -15.35
C ILE A 37 -24.42 19.31 -14.45
N GLN A 38 -25.68 19.24 -14.89
CA GLN A 38 -26.82 19.73 -14.13
C GLN A 38 -27.62 18.61 -13.47
N ASN A 39 -27.66 17.45 -14.14
CA ASN A 39 -28.41 16.29 -13.69
C ASN A 39 -27.56 15.03 -13.81
N ALA A 40 -27.85 14.01 -13.02
CA ALA A 40 -27.20 12.71 -13.10
C ALA A 40 -27.34 12.06 -14.51
N SER A 41 -28.48 12.29 -15.18
CA SER A 41 -28.73 11.80 -16.54
C SER A 41 -27.73 12.29 -17.59
N ASP A 42 -27.10 13.45 -17.34
CA ASP A 42 -26.13 14.07 -18.26
C ASP A 42 -24.87 13.22 -18.44
N VAL A 43 -24.55 12.39 -17.44
CA VAL A 43 -23.36 11.55 -17.37
C VAL A 43 -23.65 10.10 -16.89
N ALA A 44 -24.92 9.68 -16.94
CA ALA A 44 -25.31 8.31 -16.57
C ALA A 44 -24.77 7.25 -17.53
N LYS A 45 -24.59 7.60 -18.81
CA LYS A 45 -23.96 6.73 -19.81
C LYS A 45 -22.44 6.96 -19.80
N ARG A 46 -21.66 5.88 -19.83
CA ARG A 46 -20.19 5.97 -19.86
C ARG A 46 -19.64 6.94 -20.89
N LYS A 47 -20.13 6.89 -22.13
CA LYS A 47 -19.67 7.78 -23.20
C LYS A 47 -19.81 9.26 -22.86
N ASP A 48 -20.87 9.64 -22.17
CA ASP A 48 -21.11 11.02 -21.75
C ASP A 48 -20.28 11.37 -20.51
N PHE A 49 -20.05 10.39 -19.60
CA PHE A 49 -19.19 10.48 -18.44
C PHE A 49 -17.74 10.77 -18.84
N VAL A 50 -17.14 9.94 -19.69
CA VAL A 50 -15.75 10.12 -20.13
C VAL A 50 -15.53 11.36 -21.00
N ARG A 51 -16.54 11.79 -21.74
CA ARG A 51 -16.47 13.00 -22.56
C ARG A 51 -16.47 14.29 -21.73
N ARG A 52 -17.21 14.31 -20.61
CA ARG A 52 -17.39 15.52 -19.79
C ARG A 52 -16.44 15.61 -18.62
N ILE A 53 -16.03 14.48 -18.09
CA ILE A 53 -15.16 14.42 -16.91
C ILE A 53 -13.75 14.03 -17.36
N PRO A 54 -12.78 14.95 -17.29
CA PRO A 54 -11.41 14.65 -17.68
C PRO A 54 -10.74 13.65 -16.72
N LEU A 55 -9.71 12.96 -17.18
CA LEU A 55 -8.74 12.31 -16.33
C LEU A 55 -7.98 13.41 -15.59
N VAL A 56 -7.80 13.24 -14.28
CA VAL A 56 -7.12 14.23 -13.44
C VAL A 56 -6.10 13.59 -12.51
N THR A 57 -5.04 14.32 -12.26
CA THR A 57 -4.07 14.07 -11.19
C THR A 57 -4.44 14.88 -9.94
N TYR A 58 -3.64 14.77 -8.88
CA TYR A 58 -3.86 15.56 -7.68
C TYR A 58 -3.72 17.06 -7.93
N ASP A 59 -2.83 17.48 -8.81
CA ASP A 59 -2.57 18.91 -9.04
C ASP A 59 -3.79 19.62 -9.63
N GLU A 60 -4.53 18.96 -10.51
CA GLU A 60 -5.79 19.50 -11.06
C GLU A 60 -6.93 19.47 -10.05
N LEU A 61 -6.97 18.48 -9.15
CA LEU A 61 -7.98 18.43 -8.08
C LEU A 61 -7.66 19.35 -6.89
N LYS A 62 -6.40 19.71 -6.70
CA LYS A 62 -5.93 20.48 -5.54
C LYS A 62 -6.72 21.77 -5.28
N PRO A 63 -7.09 22.61 -6.26
CA PRO A 63 -7.91 23.80 -6.02
C PRO A 63 -9.28 23.48 -5.40
N TRP A 64 -9.90 22.38 -5.82
CA TRP A 64 -11.19 21.92 -5.31
C TRP A 64 -11.07 21.32 -3.91
N VAL A 65 -10.01 20.55 -3.68
CA VAL A 65 -9.68 20.02 -2.35
C VAL A 65 -9.47 21.17 -1.36
N LEU A 66 -8.77 22.24 -1.73
CA LEU A 66 -8.57 23.40 -0.89
C LEU A 66 -9.90 24.08 -0.49
N ARG A 67 -10.83 24.27 -1.42
CA ARG A 67 -12.18 24.79 -1.13
C ARG A 67 -12.93 23.90 -0.13
N ALA A 68 -12.92 22.59 -0.37
CA ALA A 68 -13.55 21.63 0.56
C ALA A 68 -12.93 21.69 1.96
N ARG A 69 -11.60 21.83 2.06
CA ARG A 69 -10.86 21.96 3.33
C ARG A 69 -11.21 23.25 4.09
N MET A 70 -11.54 24.33 3.39
CA MET A 70 -12.04 25.56 4.00
C MET A 70 -13.47 25.41 4.55
N GLY A 71 -14.09 24.23 4.37
CA GLY A 71 -15.43 23.92 4.88
C GLY A 71 -16.56 24.34 3.94
N GLU A 72 -16.25 24.63 2.68
CA GLU A 72 -17.27 24.86 1.64
C GLU A 72 -18.05 23.57 1.39
N PRO A 73 -19.39 23.59 1.46
CA PRO A 73 -20.19 22.40 1.21
C PRO A 73 -20.33 22.10 -0.26
N HIS A 74 -20.62 20.84 -0.59
CA HIS A 74 -20.93 20.38 -1.95
C HIS A 74 -19.85 20.71 -3.00
N VAL A 75 -18.55 20.66 -2.61
CA VAL A 75 -17.46 20.96 -3.55
C VAL A 75 -17.18 19.76 -4.45
N LEU A 76 -16.68 18.68 -3.88
CA LEU A 76 -16.32 17.44 -4.60
C LEU A 76 -17.34 16.31 -4.36
N TRP A 77 -18.01 16.33 -3.21
CA TRP A 77 -19.05 15.39 -2.81
C TRP A 77 -20.17 16.13 -2.09
N PRO A 78 -21.41 15.60 -2.06
CA PRO A 78 -22.52 16.25 -1.34
C PRO A 78 -22.23 16.44 0.15
N GLY A 79 -22.61 17.60 0.69
CA GLY A 79 -22.36 17.95 2.09
C GLY A 79 -21.01 18.59 2.34
N VAL A 80 -20.58 18.61 3.59
CA VAL A 80 -19.27 19.12 4.04
C VAL A 80 -18.32 17.95 4.22
N THR A 81 -17.19 17.96 3.50
CA THR A 81 -16.12 17.01 3.72
C THR A 81 -15.42 17.33 5.05
N LYS A 82 -15.48 16.39 5.99
CA LYS A 82 -14.99 16.62 7.36
C LYS A 82 -13.56 16.18 7.57
N TRP A 83 -13.09 15.18 6.81
CA TRP A 83 -11.78 14.58 7.01
C TRP A 83 -10.97 14.60 5.72
N PHE A 84 -9.67 14.81 5.89
CA PHE A 84 -8.71 14.79 4.79
C PHE A 84 -7.53 13.90 5.19
N ALA A 85 -7.34 12.84 4.43
CA ALA A 85 -6.24 11.91 4.62
C ALA A 85 -4.97 12.47 4.01
N GLN A 86 -3.90 12.49 4.79
CA GLN A 86 -2.57 12.80 4.28
C GLN A 86 -2.04 11.60 3.52
N SER A 87 -1.64 11.79 2.28
CA SER A 87 -0.90 10.81 1.49
C SER A 87 0.52 11.31 1.24
N SER A 88 1.49 10.42 1.38
CA SER A 88 2.86 10.72 1.00
C SER A 88 2.94 10.85 -0.52
N GLY A 89 3.10 12.08 -1.02
CA GLY A 89 3.49 12.31 -2.41
C GLY A 89 4.90 11.72 -2.63
N THR A 90 5.05 10.79 -3.57
CA THR A 90 6.35 10.16 -3.85
C THR A 90 7.27 11.06 -4.68
N THR A 91 6.74 12.08 -5.37
CA THR A 91 7.47 12.90 -6.35
C THR A 91 7.63 14.36 -5.99
N SER A 92 6.95 14.86 -4.95
CA SER A 92 7.12 16.23 -4.46
C SER A 92 7.10 16.25 -2.95
N ASP A 93 7.86 17.16 -2.32
CA ASP A 93 7.87 17.38 -0.86
C ASP A 93 6.52 17.90 -0.31
N VAL A 94 5.49 17.96 -1.16
CA VAL A 94 4.17 18.48 -0.82
C VAL A 94 3.21 17.32 -0.55
N HIS A 95 2.73 17.23 0.68
CA HIS A 95 1.69 16.28 1.06
C HIS A 95 0.40 16.48 0.26
N LYS A 96 -0.15 15.38 -0.25
CA LYS A 96 -1.49 15.35 -0.83
C LYS A 96 -2.51 15.21 0.29
N TRP A 97 -3.59 15.95 0.18
CA TRP A 97 -4.73 15.89 1.10
C TRP A 97 -5.94 15.34 0.37
N LEU A 98 -6.28 14.12 0.66
CA LEU A 98 -7.36 13.41 -0.02
C LEU A 98 -8.65 13.49 0.80
N PRO A 99 -9.77 13.83 0.18
CA PRO A 99 -11.04 13.92 0.88
C PRO A 99 -11.50 12.54 1.37
N VAL A 100 -11.99 12.49 2.60
CA VAL A 100 -12.61 11.31 3.20
C VAL A 100 -14.01 11.68 3.67
N THR A 101 -15.01 10.96 3.18
CA THR A 101 -16.43 11.17 3.52
C THR A 101 -16.95 10.09 4.45
N SER A 102 -18.13 10.29 5.02
CA SER A 102 -18.81 9.24 5.78
C SER A 102 -19.10 8.03 4.91
N GLU A 103 -19.47 8.25 3.65
CA GLU A 103 -19.78 7.23 2.67
C GLU A 103 -18.55 6.40 2.32
N SER A 104 -17.39 7.05 2.07
CA SER A 104 -16.15 6.32 1.78
C SER A 104 -15.66 5.50 2.98
N LEU A 105 -15.88 5.97 4.21
CA LEU A 105 -15.59 5.17 5.41
C LEU A 105 -16.52 3.97 5.53
N GLN A 106 -17.85 4.17 5.39
CA GLN A 106 -18.84 3.12 5.65
C GLN A 106 -18.89 2.09 4.52
N GLU A 107 -19.00 2.55 3.27
CA GLU A 107 -19.17 1.70 2.09
C GLU A 107 -17.84 1.20 1.51
N GLY A 108 -16.74 1.91 1.77
CA GLY A 108 -15.39 1.54 1.35
C GLY A 108 -14.63 0.80 2.47
N HIS A 109 -14.00 1.56 3.38
CA HIS A 109 -13.04 1.00 4.33
C HIS A 109 -13.65 0.01 5.35
N TYR A 110 -14.79 0.34 5.99
CA TYR A 110 -15.38 -0.56 6.99
C TYR A 110 -16.08 -1.75 6.37
N LYS A 111 -16.77 -1.55 5.24
CA LYS A 111 -17.34 -2.66 4.46
C LYS A 111 -16.23 -3.58 3.97
N GLY A 112 -15.16 -3.04 3.37
CA GLY A 112 -14.01 -3.80 2.90
C GLY A 112 -13.36 -4.63 4.01
N GLY A 113 -13.05 -4.00 5.15
CA GLY A 113 -12.50 -4.72 6.31
C GLY A 113 -13.43 -5.82 6.85
N LYS A 114 -14.75 -5.60 6.85
CA LYS A 114 -15.74 -6.63 7.22
C LYS A 114 -15.76 -7.77 6.20
N ASP A 115 -15.69 -7.46 4.92
CA ASP A 115 -15.76 -8.46 3.84
C ASP A 115 -14.50 -9.34 3.83
N VAL A 116 -13.31 -8.76 4.08
CA VAL A 116 -12.06 -9.51 4.31
C VAL A 116 -12.25 -10.56 5.41
N LEU A 117 -12.74 -10.15 6.58
CA LEU A 117 -12.91 -11.06 7.71
C LEU A 117 -14.00 -12.10 7.44
N ALA A 118 -15.09 -11.72 6.77
CA ALA A 118 -16.16 -12.66 6.40
C ALA A 118 -15.68 -13.71 5.40
N GLN A 119 -14.90 -13.30 4.41
CA GLN A 119 -14.31 -14.21 3.41
C GLN A 119 -13.29 -15.14 4.05
N PHE A 120 -12.44 -14.61 4.94
CA PHE A 120 -11.48 -15.42 5.69
C PHE A 120 -12.16 -16.48 6.54
N CYS A 121 -13.17 -16.10 7.36
CA CYS A 121 -13.93 -17.06 8.18
C CYS A 121 -14.70 -18.09 7.34
N HIS A 122 -15.05 -17.77 6.10
CA HIS A 122 -15.66 -18.74 5.19
C HIS A 122 -14.67 -19.80 4.73
N GLN A 123 -13.40 -19.42 4.47
CA GLN A 123 -12.35 -20.34 4.05
C GLN A 123 -11.71 -21.10 5.23
N VAL A 124 -11.74 -20.51 6.43
CA VAL A 124 -11.18 -21.08 7.65
C VAL A 124 -12.28 -21.07 8.73
N PRO A 125 -13.26 -22.01 8.65
CA PRO A 125 -14.44 -22.00 9.52
C PRO A 125 -14.12 -22.12 11.01
N ASP A 126 -13.03 -22.81 11.36
CA ASP A 126 -12.60 -23.01 12.74
C ASP A 126 -11.80 -21.82 13.31
N ALA A 127 -11.58 -20.76 12.53
CA ALA A 127 -10.90 -19.58 12.99
C ALA A 127 -11.74 -18.82 14.04
N GLN A 128 -11.23 -18.75 15.24
CA GLN A 128 -11.91 -18.11 16.37
C GLN A 128 -11.48 -16.64 16.53
N LEU A 129 -11.48 -15.88 15.44
CA LEU A 129 -10.91 -14.52 15.38
C LEU A 129 -11.54 -13.58 16.42
N TYR A 130 -12.86 -13.66 16.60
CA TYR A 130 -13.61 -12.76 17.45
C TYR A 130 -13.59 -13.12 18.95
N GLN A 131 -12.89 -14.19 19.34
CA GLN A 131 -12.72 -14.54 20.75
C GLN A 131 -11.59 -13.77 21.42
N GLY A 132 -10.68 -13.17 20.65
CA GLY A 132 -9.54 -12.40 21.15
C GLY A 132 -9.46 -10.99 20.59
N LYS A 133 -8.26 -10.43 20.62
CA LYS A 133 -7.96 -9.07 20.20
C LYS A 133 -7.39 -9.02 18.78
N HIS A 134 -7.64 -7.87 18.14
CA HIS A 134 -7.13 -7.52 16.82
C HIS A 134 -6.13 -6.39 16.99
N LEU A 135 -4.82 -6.68 16.82
CA LEU A 135 -3.77 -5.67 16.84
C LEU A 135 -3.75 -4.93 15.51
N ILE A 136 -4.18 -3.68 15.55
CA ILE A 136 -4.21 -2.80 14.37
C ILE A 136 -3.13 -1.74 14.54
N LEU A 137 -2.09 -1.82 13.71
CA LEU A 137 -0.97 -0.89 13.70
C LEU A 137 -1.12 0.09 12.53
N GLY A 138 -1.44 1.34 12.85
CA GLY A 138 -1.49 2.44 11.90
C GLY A 138 -0.31 3.39 12.02
N GLY A 139 -0.24 4.37 11.11
CA GLY A 139 0.74 5.46 11.17
C GLY A 139 0.64 6.27 12.47
N SER A 140 1.56 7.21 12.65
CA SER A 140 1.76 7.93 13.92
C SER A 140 1.19 9.35 13.93
N SER A 141 0.48 9.80 12.89
CA SER A 141 -0.02 11.18 12.88
C SER A 141 -1.36 11.34 13.60
N ALA A 142 -1.40 12.28 14.53
CA ALA A 142 -2.64 12.71 15.17
C ALA A 142 -3.58 13.38 14.16
N LEU A 143 -4.89 13.36 14.47
CA LEU A 143 -5.87 14.17 13.76
C LEU A 143 -5.78 15.61 14.25
N VAL A 144 -5.37 16.50 13.35
CA VAL A 144 -5.25 17.93 13.63
C VAL A 144 -6.45 18.66 13.04
N GLN A 145 -7.05 19.56 13.81
CA GLN A 145 -8.12 20.40 13.33
C GLN A 145 -7.57 21.44 12.36
N GLU A 146 -8.22 21.59 11.21
CA GLU A 146 -7.92 22.60 10.21
C GLU A 146 -9.15 23.49 9.96
N GLY A 147 -9.02 24.77 10.21
CA GLY A 147 -10.16 25.69 10.13
C GLY A 147 -11.27 25.35 11.12
N LYS A 148 -12.53 25.67 10.75
CA LYS A 148 -13.68 25.49 11.64
C LYS A 148 -14.30 24.10 11.61
N LYS A 149 -14.11 23.32 10.54
CA LYS A 149 -14.91 22.10 10.29
C LYS A 149 -14.10 20.92 9.79
N ALA A 150 -12.89 21.11 9.30
CA ALA A 150 -12.07 20.05 8.72
C ALA A 150 -11.07 19.52 9.74
N MET A 151 -10.78 18.22 9.64
CA MET A 151 -9.69 17.56 10.35
C MET A 151 -8.77 16.88 9.33
N LYS A 152 -7.49 16.90 9.60
CA LYS A 152 -6.46 16.30 8.75
C LYS A 152 -5.58 15.34 9.54
N GLY A 153 -5.09 14.30 8.90
CA GLY A 153 -4.18 13.31 9.49
C GLY A 153 -4.05 12.07 8.63
N ASP A 154 -3.42 11.05 9.14
CA ASP A 154 -3.33 9.76 8.44
C ASP A 154 -4.71 9.11 8.29
N LEU A 155 -4.93 8.41 7.17
CA LEU A 155 -6.16 7.64 6.97
C LEU A 155 -6.40 6.66 8.12
N SER A 156 -5.35 5.98 8.59
CA SER A 156 -5.43 5.04 9.71
C SER A 156 -5.93 5.71 11.00
N ALA A 157 -5.51 6.94 11.27
CA ALA A 157 -6.00 7.72 12.42
C ALA A 157 -7.48 8.09 12.26
N ILE A 158 -7.91 8.48 11.05
CA ILE A 158 -9.32 8.73 10.75
C ILE A 158 -10.15 7.47 10.96
N ILE A 159 -9.72 6.33 10.41
CA ILE A 159 -10.38 5.03 10.56
C ILE A 159 -10.49 4.63 12.03
N VAL A 160 -9.39 4.66 12.80
CA VAL A 160 -9.37 4.26 14.22
C VAL A 160 -10.27 5.15 15.06
N ARG A 161 -10.31 6.47 14.78
CA ARG A 161 -11.17 7.39 15.54
C ARG A 161 -12.67 7.14 15.35
N HIS A 162 -13.06 6.64 14.19
CA HIS A 162 -14.45 6.45 13.79
C HIS A 162 -14.86 4.98 13.63
N LEU A 163 -14.06 4.05 14.17
CA LEU A 163 -14.37 2.61 14.14
C LEU A 163 -15.77 2.31 14.69
N PRO A 164 -16.51 1.41 14.06
CA PRO A 164 -17.75 0.88 14.63
C PRO A 164 -17.51 0.30 16.03
N PRO A 165 -18.48 0.41 16.97
CA PRO A 165 -18.31 -0.05 18.35
C PRO A 165 -17.88 -1.51 18.49
N TRP A 166 -18.37 -2.39 17.62
CA TRP A 166 -17.99 -3.81 17.62
C TRP A 166 -16.54 -4.06 17.22
N CYS A 167 -15.98 -3.26 16.31
CA CYS A 167 -14.55 -3.29 15.97
C CYS A 167 -13.71 -2.76 17.13
N GLU A 168 -14.12 -1.63 17.72
CA GLU A 168 -13.40 -0.99 18.82
C GLU A 168 -13.31 -1.92 20.04
N ALA A 169 -14.34 -2.70 20.33
CA ALA A 169 -14.34 -3.68 21.43
C ALA A 169 -13.27 -4.79 21.26
N ARG A 170 -12.88 -5.09 20.04
CA ARG A 170 -11.88 -6.13 19.73
C ARG A 170 -10.49 -5.56 19.42
N ARG A 171 -10.40 -4.27 19.11
CA ARG A 171 -9.15 -3.63 18.74
C ARG A 171 -8.19 -3.55 19.94
N THR A 172 -6.91 -3.67 19.62
CA THR A 172 -5.78 -3.35 20.51
C THR A 172 -4.70 -2.65 19.65
N PRO A 173 -3.84 -1.79 20.21
CA PRO A 173 -3.85 -1.21 21.56
C PRO A 173 -4.98 -0.20 21.79
N SER A 174 -5.05 0.43 22.98
CA SER A 174 -6.00 1.51 23.25
C SER A 174 -5.86 2.66 22.24
N ARG A 175 -6.92 3.48 22.12
CA ARG A 175 -6.94 4.58 21.15
C ARG A 175 -5.81 5.58 21.38
N ASP A 176 -5.49 5.87 22.63
CA ASP A 176 -4.43 6.82 23.00
C ASP A 176 -3.06 6.33 22.51
N ILE A 177 -2.76 5.03 22.68
CA ILE A 177 -1.52 4.43 22.17
C ILE A 177 -1.55 4.37 20.64
N ALA A 178 -2.68 3.98 20.03
CA ALA A 178 -2.80 3.88 18.58
C ALA A 178 -2.57 5.22 17.86
N LEU A 179 -2.87 6.36 18.51
CA LEU A 179 -2.75 7.70 17.96
C LEU A 179 -1.50 8.46 18.45
N MET A 180 -0.56 7.80 19.15
CA MET A 180 0.71 8.42 19.54
C MET A 180 1.51 8.90 18.32
N GLU A 181 2.12 10.08 18.43
CA GLU A 181 2.92 10.68 17.37
C GLU A 181 4.37 10.16 17.36
N ASP A 182 4.97 10.04 18.55
CA ASP A 182 6.33 9.50 18.67
C ASP A 182 6.34 8.01 18.36
N TRP A 183 7.03 7.66 17.28
CA TRP A 183 7.04 6.28 16.77
C TRP A 183 7.74 5.29 17.71
N ALA A 184 8.88 5.67 18.30
CA ALA A 184 9.63 4.80 19.18
C ALA A 184 8.85 4.50 20.46
N GLN A 185 8.27 5.55 21.06
CA GLN A 185 7.40 5.40 22.24
C GLN A 185 6.15 4.60 21.91
N LYS A 186 5.56 4.80 20.71
CA LYS A 186 4.40 4.05 20.24
C LYS A 186 4.71 2.56 20.12
N VAL A 187 5.81 2.17 19.49
CA VAL A 187 6.22 0.77 19.34
C VAL A 187 6.36 0.10 20.71
N ASP A 188 7.04 0.77 21.68
CA ASP A 188 7.19 0.24 23.05
C ASP A 188 5.85 0.14 23.77
N ALA A 189 5.00 1.16 23.69
CA ALA A 189 3.67 1.17 24.31
C ALA A 189 2.73 0.09 23.73
N VAL A 190 2.74 -0.08 22.40
CA VAL A 190 1.99 -1.15 21.72
C VAL A 190 2.47 -2.51 22.22
N ALA A 191 3.78 -2.77 22.22
CA ALA A 191 4.35 -4.02 22.64
C ALA A 191 3.99 -4.36 24.09
N ARG A 192 4.12 -3.42 25.04
CA ARG A 192 3.73 -3.60 26.44
C ARG A 192 2.24 -3.85 26.64
N ALA A 193 1.39 -3.13 25.91
CA ALA A 193 -0.05 -3.29 26.02
C ALA A 193 -0.51 -4.66 25.52
N THR A 194 0.05 -5.13 24.41
CA THR A 194 -0.44 -6.33 23.73
C THR A 194 0.23 -7.64 24.21
N ALA A 195 1.39 -7.55 24.88
CA ALA A 195 2.14 -8.72 25.37
C ALA A 195 1.33 -9.65 26.31
N ARG A 196 0.27 -9.13 26.94
CA ARG A 196 -0.58 -9.89 27.88
C ARG A 196 -1.99 -10.17 27.36
N GLU A 197 -2.26 -9.80 26.09
CA GLU A 197 -3.59 -9.97 25.48
C GLU A 197 -3.61 -11.22 24.59
N ASP A 198 -4.81 -11.79 24.37
CA ASP A 198 -5.04 -12.86 23.41
C ASP A 198 -5.17 -12.25 22.00
N VAL A 199 -4.03 -11.91 21.37
CA VAL A 199 -4.00 -11.37 20.02
C VAL A 199 -4.18 -12.49 19.01
N ARG A 200 -5.19 -12.35 18.14
CA ARG A 200 -5.53 -13.34 17.11
C ARG A 200 -5.39 -12.84 15.69
N ILE A 201 -5.41 -11.51 15.51
CA ILE A 201 -5.22 -10.85 14.24
C ILE A 201 -4.14 -9.79 14.37
N LEU A 202 -3.23 -9.74 13.40
CA LEU A 202 -2.36 -8.61 13.13
C LEU A 202 -2.89 -7.87 11.90
N ALA A 203 -2.87 -6.54 11.93
CA ALA A 203 -3.18 -5.71 10.76
C ALA A 203 -2.24 -4.52 10.67
N GLY A 204 -1.56 -4.35 9.55
CA GLY A 204 -0.61 -3.25 9.34
C GLY A 204 0.49 -3.55 8.35
N VAL A 205 1.39 -2.58 8.18
CA VAL A 205 2.52 -2.67 7.25
C VAL A 205 3.57 -3.64 7.77
N PRO A 206 4.11 -4.56 6.96
CA PRO A 206 5.07 -5.59 7.39
C PRO A 206 6.29 -5.04 8.12
N SER A 207 6.96 -4.02 7.61
CA SER A 207 8.14 -3.44 8.24
C SER A 207 7.85 -2.88 9.65
N TRP A 208 6.68 -2.28 9.85
CA TRP A 208 6.28 -1.75 11.16
C TRP A 208 5.87 -2.85 12.12
N MET A 209 5.15 -3.85 11.61
CA MET A 209 4.72 -4.98 12.44
C MET A 209 5.90 -5.83 12.93
N SER A 210 6.96 -5.96 12.10
CA SER A 210 8.18 -6.66 12.53
C SER A 210 8.88 -5.96 13.70
N LEU A 211 8.91 -4.63 13.73
CA LEU A 211 9.45 -3.86 14.86
C LEU A 211 8.65 -4.08 16.14
N VAL A 212 7.32 -4.04 16.04
CA VAL A 212 6.45 -4.34 17.20
C VAL A 212 6.65 -5.79 17.67
N ALA A 213 6.72 -6.74 16.74
CA ALA A 213 6.96 -8.15 17.04
C ALA A 213 8.27 -8.37 17.78
N SER A 214 9.38 -7.82 17.28
CA SER A 214 10.68 -7.88 17.93
C SER A 214 10.63 -7.27 19.34
N ARG A 215 9.98 -6.09 19.48
CA ARG A 215 9.86 -5.45 20.79
C ARG A 215 9.01 -6.24 21.79
N VAL A 216 7.98 -6.95 21.33
CA VAL A 216 7.19 -7.87 22.17
C VAL A 216 8.06 -9.03 22.67
N LEU A 217 8.90 -9.60 21.82
CA LEU A 217 9.81 -10.68 22.21
C LEU A 217 10.85 -10.18 23.19
N ASP A 218 11.44 -9.01 23.00
CA ASP A 218 12.40 -8.39 23.94
C ASP A 218 11.78 -8.21 25.36
N ILE A 219 10.55 -7.68 25.40
CA ILE A 219 9.87 -7.41 26.68
C ILE A 219 9.48 -8.70 27.40
N THR A 220 9.07 -9.72 26.65
CA THR A 220 8.57 -10.98 27.21
C THR A 220 9.68 -12.01 27.46
N GLY A 221 10.85 -11.84 26.87
CA GLY A 221 11.93 -12.81 26.89
C GLY A 221 11.60 -14.13 26.19
N LYS A 222 10.64 -14.09 25.25
CA LYS A 222 10.18 -15.25 24.48
C LYS A 222 10.95 -15.39 23.17
N ASN A 223 11.02 -16.61 22.64
CA ASN A 223 11.77 -16.88 21.43
C ASN A 223 10.97 -16.57 20.16
N HIS A 224 9.64 -16.72 20.21
CA HIS A 224 8.75 -16.47 19.08
C HIS A 224 7.33 -16.07 19.54
N LEU A 225 6.57 -15.45 18.66
CA LEU A 225 5.24 -14.88 18.98
C LEU A 225 4.19 -15.93 19.36
N ARG A 226 4.34 -17.19 18.98
CA ARG A 226 3.44 -18.28 19.43
C ARG A 226 3.46 -18.49 20.94
N GLU A 227 4.59 -18.21 21.58
CA GLU A 227 4.69 -18.29 23.04
C GLU A 227 3.98 -17.13 23.73
N VAL A 228 3.82 -15.99 23.04
CA VAL A 228 3.15 -14.79 23.54
C VAL A 228 1.66 -14.81 23.17
N TRP A 229 1.37 -15.07 21.89
CA TRP A 229 0.04 -15.07 21.30
C TRP A 229 -0.29 -16.45 20.70
N PRO A 230 -0.62 -17.43 21.54
CA PRO A 230 -0.78 -18.83 21.10
C PRO A 230 -1.91 -19.04 20.10
N ASN A 231 -2.90 -18.14 20.08
CA ASN A 231 -4.06 -18.21 19.21
C ASN A 231 -3.98 -17.30 17.96
N LEU A 232 -2.79 -16.72 17.68
CA LEU A 232 -2.57 -15.88 16.53
C LEU A 232 -2.82 -16.67 15.24
N THR A 233 -3.72 -16.17 14.39
CA THR A 233 -4.26 -16.93 13.25
C THR A 233 -4.12 -16.18 11.92
N LEU A 234 -4.28 -14.85 11.93
CA LEU A 234 -4.34 -14.05 10.70
C LEU A 234 -3.44 -12.82 10.78
N TYR A 235 -2.69 -12.56 9.71
CA TYR A 235 -2.05 -11.29 9.49
C TYR A 235 -2.56 -10.67 8.18
N MET A 236 -3.32 -9.57 8.31
CA MET A 236 -3.73 -8.73 7.19
C MET A 236 -2.66 -7.67 6.96
N HIS A 237 -1.98 -7.75 5.84
CA HIS A 237 -0.89 -6.84 5.49
C HIS A 237 -1.18 -6.07 4.21
N GLY A 238 -0.45 -5.01 3.98
CA GLY A 238 -0.53 -4.22 2.75
C GLY A 238 0.41 -3.03 2.78
N GLY A 239 0.37 -2.27 1.71
CA GLY A 239 1.12 -1.04 1.55
C GLY A 239 2.57 -1.19 1.13
N VAL A 240 3.16 -2.38 1.23
CA VAL A 240 4.42 -2.82 0.60
C VAL A 240 4.27 -4.29 0.25
N GLY A 241 5.01 -4.78 -0.75
CA GLY A 241 5.03 -6.19 -1.09
C GLY A 241 5.44 -7.06 0.11
N PHE A 242 4.73 -8.15 0.36
CA PHE A 242 4.96 -9.02 1.52
C PHE A 242 6.09 -10.03 1.30
N ALA A 243 6.35 -10.40 0.06
CA ALA A 243 7.30 -11.45 -0.27
C ALA A 243 8.66 -11.34 0.45
N PRO A 244 9.31 -10.16 0.58
CA PRO A 244 10.58 -10.03 1.28
C PRO A 244 10.49 -10.25 2.80
N TYR A 245 9.30 -10.21 3.38
CA TYR A 245 9.06 -10.35 4.82
C TYR A 245 8.55 -11.74 5.21
N ARG A 246 8.17 -12.56 4.25
CA ARG A 246 7.53 -13.86 4.47
C ARG A 246 8.35 -14.73 5.44
N ASP A 247 9.61 -14.98 5.11
CA ASP A 247 10.49 -15.84 5.91
C ASP A 247 10.70 -15.31 7.32
N THR A 248 10.77 -13.98 7.46
CA THR A 248 10.83 -13.30 8.76
C THR A 248 9.60 -13.62 9.62
N PHE A 249 8.40 -13.46 9.05
CA PHE A 249 7.17 -13.72 9.80
C PHE A 249 6.97 -15.22 10.06
N ASP A 250 7.40 -16.09 9.15
CA ASP A 250 7.36 -17.53 9.38
C ASP A 250 8.32 -17.95 10.52
N ALA A 251 9.48 -17.31 10.67
CA ALA A 251 10.38 -17.50 11.81
C ALA A 251 9.82 -16.92 13.11
N LEU A 252 9.19 -15.73 13.07
CA LEU A 252 8.54 -15.09 14.21
C LEU A 252 7.30 -15.84 14.70
N ILE A 253 6.62 -16.57 13.81
CA ILE A 253 5.34 -17.26 14.08
C ILE A 253 5.44 -18.69 13.55
N PRO A 254 6.32 -19.53 14.10
CA PRO A 254 6.53 -20.89 13.62
C PRO A 254 5.24 -21.72 13.71
N HIS A 255 5.15 -22.74 12.86
CA HIS A 255 4.08 -23.71 12.98
C HIS A 255 4.31 -24.60 14.18
N GLU A 256 3.29 -24.74 15.02
CA GLU A 256 3.27 -25.63 16.17
C GLU A 256 2.06 -26.54 16.12
N GLU A 257 2.24 -27.84 16.40
CA GLU A 257 1.17 -28.78 16.48
C GLU A 257 0.16 -28.41 17.58
N GLY A 258 -1.13 -28.52 17.28
CA GLY A 258 -2.20 -28.10 18.21
C GLY A 258 -2.46 -26.59 18.28
N ARG A 259 -1.72 -25.77 17.53
CA ARG A 259 -1.98 -24.33 17.41
C ARG A 259 -2.66 -24.00 16.07
N PRO A 260 -3.44 -22.90 15.97
CA PRO A 260 -4.00 -22.45 14.70
C PRO A 260 -2.89 -22.23 13.65
N ARG A 261 -3.12 -22.64 12.42
CA ARG A 261 -2.23 -22.29 11.31
C ARG A 261 -2.21 -20.77 11.12
N MET A 262 -1.03 -20.20 10.86
CA MET A 262 -0.90 -18.79 10.49
C MET A 262 -1.29 -18.58 9.03
N HIS A 263 -2.10 -17.55 8.77
CA HIS A 263 -2.50 -17.12 7.43
C HIS A 263 -2.06 -15.66 7.21
N TYR A 264 -1.52 -15.41 6.04
CA TYR A 264 -1.14 -14.09 5.58
C TYR A 264 -2.11 -13.68 4.48
N LEU A 265 -2.67 -12.49 4.57
CA LEU A 265 -3.68 -12.01 3.65
C LEU A 265 -3.33 -10.59 3.21
N GLU A 266 -3.12 -10.43 1.92
CA GLU A 266 -2.79 -9.14 1.33
C GLU A 266 -4.03 -8.27 1.15
N THR A 267 -3.87 -6.96 1.39
CA THR A 267 -4.89 -5.94 1.17
C THR A 267 -4.30 -4.76 0.42
N TYR A 268 -5.03 -4.24 -0.56
CA TYR A 268 -4.71 -3.00 -1.25
C TYR A 268 -5.64 -1.90 -0.75
N ASN A 269 -5.20 -1.27 0.33
CA ASN A 269 -5.90 -0.17 0.99
C ASN A 269 -5.01 1.09 0.94
N ALA A 270 -5.53 2.17 0.36
CA ALA A 270 -4.84 3.44 0.18
C ALA A 270 -5.68 4.59 0.77
N SER A 271 -5.11 5.79 0.81
CA SER A 271 -5.83 7.00 1.26
C SER A 271 -7.00 7.36 0.34
N GLU A 272 -6.94 6.92 -0.90
CA GLU A 272 -7.94 7.09 -1.95
C GLU A 272 -9.13 6.15 -1.79
N GLY A 273 -8.93 4.97 -1.18
CA GLY A 273 -9.96 3.95 -0.99
C GLY A 273 -9.42 2.57 -0.64
N PHE A 274 -10.30 1.63 -0.35
CA PHE A 274 -9.99 0.23 -0.20
C PHE A 274 -10.34 -0.49 -1.50
N PHE A 275 -9.34 -0.93 -2.25
CA PHE A 275 -9.51 -1.38 -3.63
C PHE A 275 -9.67 -2.88 -3.77
N SER A 276 -8.84 -3.67 -3.09
CA SER A 276 -8.84 -5.12 -3.23
C SER A 276 -8.28 -5.83 -2.00
N TYR A 277 -8.56 -7.13 -1.90
CA TYR A 277 -7.92 -8.02 -0.93
C TYR A 277 -7.78 -9.43 -1.51
N GLN A 278 -6.86 -10.20 -0.96
CA GLN A 278 -6.66 -11.61 -1.26
C GLN A 278 -7.86 -12.41 -0.72
N ASP A 279 -8.82 -12.71 -1.59
CA ASP A 279 -10.07 -13.38 -1.25
C ASP A 279 -9.97 -14.91 -1.32
N ASP A 280 -8.88 -15.45 -1.83
CA ASP A 280 -8.53 -16.86 -1.91
C ASP A 280 -7.11 -17.06 -1.35
N LEU A 281 -7.00 -17.78 -0.24
CA LEU A 281 -5.73 -18.04 0.46
C LEU A 281 -4.75 -18.91 -0.33
N ALA A 282 -5.20 -19.56 -1.42
CA ALA A 282 -4.37 -20.35 -2.31
C ALA A 282 -3.75 -19.53 -3.46
N ARG A 283 -4.07 -18.23 -3.56
CA ARG A 283 -3.64 -17.33 -4.64
C ARG A 283 -2.81 -16.18 -4.10
N ASP A 284 -1.94 -15.64 -4.94
CA ASP A 284 -1.10 -14.47 -4.61
C ASP A 284 -1.66 -13.16 -5.21
N ASP A 285 -2.89 -13.17 -5.72
CA ASP A 285 -3.57 -12.02 -6.29
C ASP A 285 -4.80 -11.62 -5.44
N MET A 286 -5.35 -10.45 -5.73
CA MET A 286 -6.43 -9.85 -4.94
C MET A 286 -7.67 -9.62 -5.79
N ALA A 287 -8.85 -9.97 -5.27
CA ALA A 287 -10.12 -9.60 -5.90
C ALA A 287 -10.41 -8.11 -5.72
N LEU A 288 -10.72 -7.42 -6.83
CA LEU A 288 -11.10 -6.01 -6.82
C LEU A 288 -12.52 -5.84 -6.25
N LEU A 289 -12.71 -4.85 -5.40
CA LEU A 289 -13.96 -4.58 -4.70
C LEU A 289 -14.93 -3.78 -5.58
N MET A 290 -15.80 -4.47 -6.30
CA MET A 290 -16.62 -3.90 -7.38
C MET A 290 -17.86 -3.15 -6.90
N ASP A 291 -18.23 -3.22 -5.61
CA ASP A 291 -19.45 -2.63 -5.03
C ASP A 291 -19.19 -1.77 -3.77
N HIS A 292 -17.97 -1.22 -3.64
CA HIS A 292 -17.51 -0.47 -2.46
C HIS A 292 -17.43 1.06 -2.69
N GLY A 293 -18.33 1.62 -3.51
CA GLY A 293 -18.39 3.06 -3.76
C GLY A 293 -17.26 3.60 -4.64
N ILE A 294 -16.57 2.72 -5.37
CA ILE A 294 -15.49 3.07 -6.30
C ILE A 294 -15.81 2.52 -7.69
N TYR A 295 -15.81 3.42 -8.68
CA TYR A 295 -15.88 3.07 -10.10
C TYR A 295 -14.47 3.06 -10.68
N TYR A 296 -14.11 1.97 -11.36
CA TYR A 296 -12.76 1.70 -11.83
C TYR A 296 -12.64 1.88 -13.34
N GLU A 297 -11.56 2.55 -13.77
CA GLU A 297 -11.06 2.62 -15.13
C GLU A 297 -9.56 2.30 -15.14
N PHE A 298 -9.01 1.96 -16.30
CA PHE A 298 -7.67 1.43 -16.46
C PHE A 298 -6.98 2.08 -17.67
N ILE A 299 -5.85 2.76 -17.48
CA ILE A 299 -5.09 3.35 -18.58
C ILE A 299 -4.02 2.33 -19.00
N PRO A 300 -4.03 1.84 -20.27
CA PRO A 300 -2.96 0.99 -20.78
C PRO A 300 -1.59 1.66 -20.70
N MET A 301 -0.51 0.88 -20.55
CA MET A 301 0.85 1.42 -20.42
C MET A 301 1.25 2.26 -21.64
N GLU A 302 0.84 1.89 -22.85
CA GLU A 302 1.09 2.61 -24.09
C GLU A 302 0.31 3.94 -24.24
N GLU A 303 -0.68 4.17 -23.38
CA GLU A 303 -1.43 5.42 -23.31
C GLU A 303 -0.82 6.42 -22.32
N LEU A 304 0.04 5.94 -21.39
CA LEU A 304 0.67 6.79 -20.40
C LEU A 304 1.58 7.85 -21.06
N GLY A 305 1.45 9.09 -20.58
CA GLY A 305 2.22 10.22 -21.13
C GLY A 305 1.62 10.85 -22.38
N LYS A 306 0.52 10.30 -22.97
CA LYS A 306 -0.22 10.98 -24.02
C LYS A 306 -0.99 12.18 -23.46
N PRO A 307 -1.22 13.22 -24.27
CA PRO A 307 -1.98 14.40 -23.83
C PRO A 307 -3.44 14.08 -23.44
N ASP A 308 -4.05 13.09 -24.07
CA ASP A 308 -5.43 12.64 -23.85
C ASP A 308 -5.44 11.10 -23.83
N PRO A 309 -5.00 10.47 -22.73
CA PRO A 309 -4.92 9.01 -22.65
C PRO A 309 -6.31 8.39 -22.57
N VAL A 310 -6.47 7.24 -23.24
CA VAL A 310 -7.71 6.48 -23.20
C VAL A 310 -7.74 5.60 -21.95
N ALA A 311 -8.80 5.72 -21.14
CA ALA A 311 -9.06 4.81 -20.02
C ALA A 311 -10.13 3.78 -20.38
N LEU A 312 -9.84 2.52 -20.15
CA LEU A 312 -10.68 1.36 -20.43
C LEU A 312 -11.57 1.03 -19.23
N GLU A 313 -12.74 0.44 -19.50
CA GLU A 313 -13.53 -0.24 -18.46
C GLU A 313 -12.92 -1.62 -18.14
N PHE A 314 -13.28 -2.15 -16.99
CA PHE A 314 -12.83 -3.48 -16.55
C PHE A 314 -13.18 -4.62 -17.54
N ARG A 315 -14.18 -4.44 -18.42
CA ARG A 315 -14.54 -5.43 -19.45
C ARG A 315 -13.56 -5.44 -20.62
N GLU A 316 -12.91 -4.30 -20.85
CA GLU A 316 -12.01 -4.04 -21.98
C GLU A 316 -10.55 -4.40 -21.66
N VAL A 317 -10.22 -4.60 -20.37
CA VAL A 317 -8.86 -5.00 -19.96
C VAL A 317 -8.55 -6.45 -20.33
N GLU A 318 -7.27 -6.77 -20.44
CA GLU A 318 -6.78 -8.11 -20.79
C GLU A 318 -5.99 -8.71 -19.63
N GLU A 319 -6.12 -10.04 -19.44
CA GLU A 319 -5.35 -10.77 -18.44
C GLU A 319 -3.86 -10.77 -18.82
N GLY A 320 -3.01 -10.62 -17.82
CA GLY A 320 -1.57 -10.50 -17.96
C GLY A 320 -1.07 -9.09 -18.30
N GLN A 321 -1.96 -8.15 -18.62
CA GLN A 321 -1.58 -6.78 -18.96
C GLN A 321 -1.57 -5.87 -17.72
N THR A 322 -0.66 -4.88 -17.75
CA THR A 322 -0.50 -3.88 -16.69
C THR A 322 -1.15 -2.56 -17.10
N TYR A 323 -1.82 -1.94 -16.14
CA TYR A 323 -2.57 -0.70 -16.34
C TYR A 323 -2.32 0.28 -15.20
N ALA A 324 -2.41 1.57 -15.48
CA ALA A 324 -2.51 2.58 -14.43
C ALA A 324 -3.97 2.66 -13.93
N LEU A 325 -4.13 2.62 -12.61
CA LEU A 325 -5.43 2.63 -11.97
C LEU A 325 -6.04 4.03 -11.95
N VAL A 326 -7.29 4.14 -12.43
CA VAL A 326 -8.11 5.35 -12.37
C VAL A 326 -9.37 5.05 -11.57
N ILE A 327 -9.77 5.97 -10.71
CA ILE A 327 -10.93 5.81 -9.85
C ILE A 327 -11.87 7.02 -9.88
N SER A 328 -13.17 6.74 -9.73
CA SER A 328 -14.13 7.72 -9.28
C SER A 328 -14.79 7.20 -8.00
N THR A 329 -14.86 8.04 -6.95
CA THR A 329 -15.22 7.55 -5.61
C THR A 329 -16.30 8.39 -4.94
N ASN A 330 -16.98 7.80 -3.98
CA ASN A 330 -17.90 8.47 -3.06
C ASN A 330 -17.19 9.36 -2.02
N ALA A 331 -15.88 9.57 -2.16
CA ALA A 331 -15.12 10.62 -1.48
C ALA A 331 -14.98 11.89 -2.34
N GLY A 332 -15.40 11.86 -3.61
CA GLY A 332 -15.31 13.00 -4.52
C GLY A 332 -14.03 13.05 -5.35
N LEU A 333 -13.34 11.93 -5.51
CA LEU A 333 -12.32 11.76 -6.53
C LEU A 333 -13.02 11.39 -7.85
N TRP A 334 -12.76 12.11 -8.92
CA TRP A 334 -13.44 11.95 -10.21
C TRP A 334 -12.44 11.69 -11.32
N ARG A 335 -12.49 10.49 -11.91
CA ARG A 335 -11.52 9.99 -12.89
C ARG A 335 -10.07 10.28 -12.50
N TYR A 336 -9.81 10.08 -11.22
CA TYR A 336 -8.53 10.37 -10.58
C TYR A 336 -7.50 9.29 -10.88
N VAL A 337 -6.37 9.68 -11.45
CA VAL A 337 -5.22 8.79 -11.69
C VAL A 337 -4.50 8.59 -10.35
N VAL A 338 -4.62 7.39 -9.78
CA VAL A 338 -4.05 7.06 -8.45
C VAL A 338 -2.53 7.14 -8.47
N GLY A 339 -1.94 6.75 -9.59
CA GLY A 339 -0.49 6.66 -9.76
C GLY A 339 0.06 5.26 -9.51
N ASP A 340 -0.78 4.32 -9.12
CA ASP A 340 -0.40 2.91 -8.95
C ASP A 340 -0.65 2.13 -10.25
N LEU A 341 0.21 1.15 -10.50
CA LEU A 341 0.13 0.19 -11.58
C LEU A 341 -0.41 -1.14 -11.06
N VAL A 342 -1.37 -1.71 -11.78
CA VAL A 342 -1.97 -3.01 -11.46
C VAL A 342 -1.94 -3.93 -12.68
N THR A 343 -1.54 -5.19 -12.47
CA THR A 343 -1.64 -6.23 -13.49
C THR A 343 -2.95 -6.99 -13.30
N ILE A 344 -3.73 -7.15 -14.37
CA ILE A 344 -4.95 -7.95 -14.34
C ILE A 344 -4.59 -9.43 -14.38
N THR A 345 -5.03 -10.19 -13.40
CA THR A 345 -4.70 -11.63 -13.28
C THR A 345 -5.90 -12.54 -13.54
N SER A 346 -7.12 -11.99 -13.52
CA SER A 346 -8.37 -12.67 -13.86
C SER A 346 -9.46 -11.65 -14.13
N LYS A 347 -10.45 -12.00 -14.95
CA LYS A 347 -11.60 -11.12 -15.29
C LYS A 347 -12.86 -11.44 -14.48
N ILE A 348 -13.04 -12.68 -14.00
CA ILE A 348 -14.22 -13.09 -13.21
C ILE A 348 -13.79 -14.09 -12.12
N PRO A 349 -13.76 -13.68 -10.85
CA PRO A 349 -13.81 -12.29 -10.38
C PRO A 349 -12.66 -11.46 -10.96
N LEU A 350 -12.87 -10.15 -11.09
CA LEU A 350 -11.78 -9.27 -11.52
C LEU A 350 -10.71 -9.24 -10.44
N ARG A 351 -9.50 -9.69 -10.80
CA ARG A 351 -8.37 -9.79 -9.89
C ARG A 351 -7.21 -8.96 -10.36
N VAL A 352 -6.49 -8.42 -9.41
CA VAL A 352 -5.33 -7.57 -9.66
C VAL A 352 -4.16 -7.97 -8.78
N GLN A 353 -2.97 -7.70 -9.28
CA GLN A 353 -1.72 -7.65 -8.51
C GLN A 353 -1.17 -6.24 -8.61
N VAL A 354 -0.78 -5.64 -7.48
CA VAL A 354 -0.10 -4.34 -7.49
C VAL A 354 1.30 -4.53 -8.06
N SER A 355 1.60 -3.84 -9.16
CA SER A 355 2.86 -4.00 -9.91
C SER A 355 3.88 -2.93 -9.58
N GLY A 356 3.44 -1.78 -9.02
CA GLY A 356 4.30 -0.67 -8.66
C GLY A 356 3.60 0.67 -8.83
N ARG A 357 4.37 1.71 -9.17
CA ARG A 357 3.84 3.06 -9.41
C ARG A 357 4.28 3.60 -10.75
N ILE A 358 3.46 4.47 -11.34
CA ILE A 358 3.79 5.19 -12.59
C ILE A 358 5.13 5.93 -12.44
N SER A 359 5.40 6.52 -11.25
CA SER A 359 6.62 7.26 -10.95
C SER A 359 7.77 6.40 -10.42
N SER A 360 7.56 5.11 -10.23
CA SER A 360 8.52 4.19 -9.58
C SER A 360 8.71 2.94 -10.43
N HIS A 361 9.23 3.11 -11.62
CA HIS A 361 9.82 2.06 -12.43
C HIS A 361 11.24 2.48 -12.78
N LEU A 362 12.17 1.54 -12.85
CA LEU A 362 13.51 1.79 -13.35
C LEU A 362 13.52 1.44 -14.84
N ASN A 363 13.76 2.45 -15.65
CA ASN A 363 13.86 2.32 -17.10
C ASN A 363 15.09 3.11 -17.60
N LEU A 364 16.28 2.57 -17.37
CA LEU A 364 17.56 3.21 -17.68
C LEU A 364 17.99 2.97 -19.13
N ALA A 365 17.60 1.80 -19.69
CA ALA A 365 17.99 1.34 -21.01
C ALA A 365 16.82 0.64 -21.75
N GLY A 366 15.57 0.79 -21.29
CA GLY A 366 14.40 0.12 -21.84
C GLY A 366 14.09 -1.24 -21.17
N GLU A 367 14.51 -1.41 -19.90
CA GLU A 367 14.30 -2.64 -19.13
C GLU A 367 13.00 -2.66 -18.31
N GLU A 368 12.38 -1.53 -18.10
CA GLU A 368 11.09 -1.36 -17.38
C GLU A 368 10.93 -2.24 -16.12
N VAL A 369 11.89 -2.14 -15.19
CA VAL A 369 11.84 -2.91 -13.95
C VAL A 369 10.81 -2.32 -12.98
N MET A 370 9.85 -3.16 -12.57
CA MET A 370 8.75 -2.82 -11.67
C MET A 370 9.03 -3.25 -10.22
N GLU A 371 8.36 -2.58 -9.25
CA GLU A 371 8.51 -2.90 -7.82
C GLU A 371 8.26 -4.38 -7.50
N HIS A 372 7.21 -4.99 -8.04
CA HIS A 372 6.90 -6.39 -7.77
C HIS A 372 7.99 -7.36 -8.24
N GLN A 373 8.74 -7.00 -9.29
CA GLN A 373 9.87 -7.81 -9.77
C GLN A 373 11.04 -7.72 -8.81
N THR A 374 11.33 -6.52 -8.29
CA THR A 374 12.40 -6.36 -7.29
C THR A 374 12.04 -7.00 -5.95
N ASP A 375 10.76 -6.94 -5.51
CA ASP A 375 10.29 -7.62 -4.30
C ASP A 375 10.42 -9.16 -4.42
N ARG A 376 9.99 -9.74 -5.54
CA ARG A 376 10.15 -11.19 -5.81
C ARG A 376 11.62 -11.59 -5.91
N THR A 377 12.45 -10.76 -6.54
CA THR A 377 13.90 -10.97 -6.63
C THR A 377 14.51 -11.00 -5.24
N MET A 378 14.25 -9.97 -4.44
CA MET A 378 14.81 -9.85 -3.09
C MET A 378 14.33 -11.00 -2.18
N ALA A 379 13.06 -11.35 -2.23
CA ALA A 379 12.51 -12.45 -1.44
C ALA A 379 13.19 -13.79 -1.76
N ALA A 380 13.29 -14.14 -3.04
CA ALA A 380 13.91 -15.40 -3.45
C ALA A 380 15.39 -15.47 -3.04
N VAL A 381 16.14 -14.38 -3.28
CA VAL A 381 17.58 -14.33 -2.98
C VAL A 381 17.84 -14.32 -1.47
N SER A 382 17.02 -13.62 -0.70
CA SER A 382 17.14 -13.61 0.77
C SER A 382 16.89 -14.99 1.35
N SER A 383 15.86 -15.69 0.88
CA SER A 383 15.54 -17.06 1.28
C SER A 383 16.67 -18.03 0.91
N GLU A 384 17.20 -17.97 -0.32
CA GLU A 384 18.33 -18.80 -0.77
C GLU A 384 19.59 -18.60 0.09
N LEU A 385 19.84 -17.38 0.55
CA LEU A 385 21.04 -17.01 1.32
C LEU A 385 20.80 -17.06 2.83
N GLY A 386 19.61 -17.45 3.31
CA GLY A 386 19.25 -17.52 4.72
C GLY A 386 19.28 -16.16 5.44
N ALA A 387 19.00 -15.08 4.73
CA ALA A 387 19.05 -13.72 5.25
C ALA A 387 17.63 -13.13 5.38
N HIS A 388 17.40 -12.28 6.39
CA HIS A 388 16.12 -11.61 6.62
C HIS A 388 16.25 -10.11 6.32
N VAL A 389 15.57 -9.66 5.27
CA VAL A 389 15.60 -8.25 4.85
C VAL A 389 14.72 -7.41 5.77
N TYR A 390 15.26 -6.28 6.23
CA TYR A 390 14.47 -5.23 6.88
C TYR A 390 13.87 -4.27 5.85
N ASN A 391 14.73 -3.68 5.02
CA ASN A 391 14.31 -2.80 3.92
C ASN A 391 15.34 -2.82 2.78
N TYR A 392 14.93 -2.36 1.61
CA TYR A 392 15.82 -2.15 0.48
C TYR A 392 15.28 -1.06 -0.45
N MET A 393 16.18 -0.49 -1.26
CA MET A 393 15.84 0.44 -2.34
C MET A 393 16.77 0.18 -3.52
N VAL A 394 16.23 0.34 -4.74
CA VAL A 394 17.00 0.18 -5.99
C VAL A 394 16.91 1.47 -6.79
N GLY A 395 18.02 1.88 -7.37
CA GLY A 395 18.08 3.07 -8.21
C GLY A 395 19.23 3.00 -9.22
N PRO A 396 19.49 4.09 -9.99
CA PRO A 396 20.49 4.10 -11.02
C PRO A 396 21.93 4.12 -10.47
N VAL A 397 22.84 3.41 -11.15
CA VAL A 397 24.28 3.63 -11.10
C VAL A 397 24.67 4.50 -12.28
N LEU A 398 25.42 5.56 -12.03
CA LEU A 398 25.95 6.45 -13.07
C LEU A 398 27.42 6.17 -13.36
N ASP A 399 27.83 6.34 -14.60
CA ASP A 399 29.23 6.40 -14.98
C ASP A 399 29.86 7.79 -14.67
N ALA A 400 31.13 7.96 -14.98
CA ALA A 400 31.86 9.21 -14.77
C ALA A 400 31.29 10.40 -15.56
N MET A 401 30.49 10.15 -16.59
CA MET A 401 29.85 11.17 -17.43
C MET A 401 28.38 11.43 -17.01
N GLY A 402 27.91 10.78 -15.93
CA GLY A 402 26.55 10.93 -15.43
C GLY A 402 25.49 10.11 -16.20
N LYS A 403 25.90 9.16 -17.05
CA LYS A 403 25.00 8.29 -17.79
C LYS A 403 24.64 7.08 -16.93
N PRO A 404 23.35 6.70 -16.85
CA PRO A 404 22.94 5.45 -16.18
C PRO A 404 23.55 4.23 -16.87
N VAL A 405 24.18 3.36 -16.09
CA VAL A 405 24.88 2.16 -16.59
C VAL A 405 24.46 0.87 -15.88
N GLY A 406 23.64 0.93 -14.85
CA GLY A 406 23.18 -0.24 -14.12
C GLY A 406 22.33 0.10 -12.91
N HIS A 407 21.95 -0.92 -12.16
CA HIS A 407 21.15 -0.79 -10.95
C HIS A 407 22.02 -0.84 -9.69
N HIS A 408 21.75 0.02 -8.72
CA HIS A 408 22.31 -0.02 -7.37
C HIS A 408 21.25 -0.50 -6.40
N TRP A 409 21.49 -1.61 -5.75
CA TRP A 409 20.67 -2.15 -4.68
C TRP A 409 21.28 -1.76 -3.34
N VAL A 410 20.53 -1.07 -2.53
CA VAL A 410 20.89 -0.69 -1.16
C VAL A 410 20.00 -1.49 -0.23
N VAL A 411 20.59 -2.34 0.60
CA VAL A 411 19.87 -3.36 1.38
C VAL A 411 20.22 -3.26 2.84
N GLU A 412 19.23 -3.24 3.70
CA GLU A 412 19.37 -3.35 5.15
C GLU A 412 18.74 -4.68 5.61
N PHE A 413 19.51 -5.48 6.30
CA PHE A 413 19.05 -6.73 6.90
C PHE A 413 18.61 -6.49 8.36
N GLN A 414 17.79 -7.40 8.89
CA GLN A 414 17.40 -7.38 10.29
C GLN A 414 18.64 -7.56 11.20
N ARG A 415 18.58 -6.99 12.40
CA ARG A 415 19.72 -6.84 13.32
C ARG A 415 20.45 -8.15 13.60
N ASP A 416 19.71 -9.24 13.76
CA ASP A 416 20.25 -10.55 14.09
C ASP A 416 20.33 -11.50 12.90
N SER A 417 20.11 -10.98 11.69
CA SER A 417 20.17 -11.76 10.47
C SER A 417 21.60 -11.96 9.99
N MET A 418 21.87 -13.14 9.41
CA MET A 418 23.08 -13.37 8.66
C MET A 418 23.19 -12.35 7.51
N GLN A 419 24.35 -11.74 7.36
CA GLN A 419 24.65 -10.87 6.23
C GLN A 419 25.40 -11.67 5.17
N PRO A 420 24.80 -11.87 3.98
CA PRO A 420 25.46 -12.60 2.91
C PRO A 420 26.61 -11.80 2.32
N PRO A 421 27.64 -12.46 1.75
CA PRO A 421 28.69 -11.77 0.99
C PRO A 421 28.10 -10.92 -0.14
N VAL A 422 28.54 -9.66 -0.23
CA VAL A 422 28.00 -8.69 -1.21
C VAL A 422 28.09 -9.20 -2.64
N SER A 423 29.19 -9.91 -2.99
CA SER A 423 29.36 -10.49 -4.32
C SER A 423 28.37 -11.61 -4.63
N ALA A 424 28.04 -12.45 -3.63
CA ALA A 424 27.04 -13.49 -3.80
C ALA A 424 25.64 -12.88 -3.94
N LEU A 425 25.33 -11.88 -3.10
CA LEU A 425 24.07 -11.15 -3.14
C LEU A 425 23.87 -10.47 -4.53
N ALA A 426 24.87 -9.73 -5.00
CA ALA A 426 24.81 -9.05 -6.31
C ALA A 426 24.58 -10.05 -7.46
N LYS A 427 25.32 -11.15 -7.47
CA LYS A 427 25.19 -12.19 -8.50
C LYS A 427 23.78 -12.79 -8.50
N ARG A 428 23.26 -13.17 -7.34
CA ARG A 428 21.93 -13.80 -7.24
C ARG A 428 20.81 -12.84 -7.60
N LEU A 429 20.90 -11.57 -7.17
CA LEU A 429 19.93 -10.53 -7.54
C LEU A 429 19.89 -10.33 -9.06
N ASP A 430 21.05 -10.29 -9.73
CA ASP A 430 21.14 -10.17 -11.18
C ASP A 430 20.50 -11.40 -11.89
N GLU A 431 20.92 -12.60 -11.52
CA GLU A 431 20.38 -13.85 -12.09
C GLU A 431 18.85 -13.96 -11.92
N ARG A 432 18.37 -13.63 -10.73
CA ARG A 432 16.95 -13.73 -10.42
C ARG A 432 16.12 -12.67 -11.15
N LEU A 433 16.57 -11.41 -11.19
CA LEU A 433 15.89 -10.36 -11.92
C LEU A 433 15.84 -10.66 -13.42
N GLN A 434 16.93 -11.18 -14.03
CA GLN A 434 16.92 -11.65 -15.41
C GLN A 434 15.86 -12.72 -15.67
N SER A 435 15.62 -13.63 -14.72
CA SER A 435 14.60 -14.66 -14.87
C SER A 435 13.16 -14.13 -14.80
N LEU A 436 12.95 -12.93 -14.21
CA LEU A 436 11.64 -12.32 -14.01
C LEU A 436 11.33 -11.20 -15.01
N ASN A 437 12.35 -10.65 -15.66
CA ASN A 437 12.20 -9.54 -16.59
C ASN A 437 13.06 -9.80 -17.83
N GLY A 438 12.40 -10.12 -18.96
CA GLY A 438 13.07 -10.44 -20.23
C GLY A 438 13.79 -9.26 -20.84
N ASP A 439 13.27 -8.03 -20.67
CA ASP A 439 13.90 -6.81 -21.17
C ASP A 439 15.19 -6.51 -20.40
N TYR A 440 15.13 -6.65 -19.06
CA TYR A 440 16.34 -6.57 -18.24
C TYR A 440 17.37 -7.61 -18.67
N ALA A 441 16.97 -8.89 -18.86
CA ALA A 441 17.87 -9.94 -19.33
C ALA A 441 18.51 -9.59 -20.68
N ALA A 442 17.73 -9.08 -21.63
CA ALA A 442 18.23 -8.64 -22.94
C ALA A 442 19.26 -7.50 -22.83
N LYS A 443 19.04 -6.55 -21.92
CA LYS A 443 19.96 -5.40 -21.70
C LYS A 443 21.23 -5.78 -20.93
N ARG A 444 21.18 -6.92 -20.18
CA ARG A 444 22.34 -7.46 -19.47
C ARG A 444 23.27 -8.29 -20.36
N VAL A 445 22.82 -8.68 -21.56
CA VAL A 445 23.66 -9.47 -22.49
C VAL A 445 24.98 -8.76 -22.78
N ALA A 446 26.09 -9.42 -22.44
CA ALA A 446 27.46 -8.93 -22.60
C ALA A 446 27.76 -7.56 -21.92
N GLY A 447 26.89 -7.06 -21.05
CA GLY A 447 27.08 -5.77 -20.39
C GLY A 447 27.00 -4.55 -21.32
N LEU A 448 26.38 -4.71 -22.50
CA LEU A 448 26.36 -3.69 -23.54
C LEU A 448 25.50 -2.47 -23.17
N ALA A 449 24.37 -2.70 -22.52
CA ALA A 449 23.44 -1.63 -22.12
C ALA A 449 23.40 -1.43 -20.60
N LEU A 450 23.39 -2.52 -19.83
CA LEU A 450 23.39 -2.49 -18.37
C LEU A 450 24.54 -3.34 -17.82
N GLN A 451 25.31 -2.79 -16.90
CA GLN A 451 26.35 -3.48 -16.13
C GLN A 451 25.73 -4.33 -15.02
N SER A 452 26.52 -5.23 -14.42
CA SER A 452 26.14 -5.98 -13.22
C SER A 452 25.69 -5.05 -12.10
N PRO A 453 24.68 -5.41 -11.32
CA PRO A 453 24.17 -4.55 -10.28
C PRO A 453 25.24 -4.28 -9.21
N LYS A 454 25.33 -3.04 -8.76
CA LYS A 454 26.04 -2.65 -7.56
C LYS A 454 25.16 -2.98 -6.36
N VAL A 455 25.75 -3.49 -5.28
CA VAL A 455 25.04 -3.76 -4.02
C VAL A 455 25.79 -3.10 -2.87
N SER A 456 25.05 -2.39 -2.01
CA SER A 456 25.54 -1.87 -0.74
C SER A 456 24.68 -2.44 0.40
N VAL A 457 25.31 -3.12 1.35
CA VAL A 457 24.66 -3.58 2.58
C VAL A 457 24.82 -2.50 3.64
N LEU A 458 23.70 -2.10 4.24
CA LEU A 458 23.64 -1.03 5.22
C LEU A 458 23.66 -1.59 6.66
N PRO A 459 24.23 -0.85 7.61
CA PRO A 459 24.03 -1.10 9.04
C PRO A 459 22.54 -1.01 9.43
N SER A 460 22.13 -1.76 10.43
CA SER A 460 20.76 -1.71 10.97
C SER A 460 20.40 -0.30 11.47
N GLY A 461 19.20 0.16 11.13
CA GLY A 461 18.67 1.48 11.48
C GLY A 461 18.98 2.59 10.47
N THR A 462 19.70 2.29 9.38
CA THR A 462 20.07 3.30 8.37
C THR A 462 18.85 3.86 7.64
N PHE A 463 17.90 3.03 7.22
CA PHE A 463 16.67 3.51 6.58
C PHE A 463 15.79 4.32 7.54
N ASP A 464 15.76 3.95 8.82
CA ASP A 464 15.02 4.72 9.83
C ASP A 464 15.66 6.10 10.05
N ALA A 465 17.00 6.18 10.14
CA ALA A 465 17.73 7.45 10.21
C ALA A 465 17.50 8.31 8.94
N TRP A 466 17.47 7.69 7.76
CA TRP A 466 17.15 8.38 6.52
C TRP A 466 15.72 8.92 6.51
N LEU A 467 14.72 8.15 6.95
CA LEU A 467 13.34 8.62 7.09
C LEU A 467 13.24 9.75 8.13
N GLN A 468 13.96 9.65 9.24
CA GLN A 468 14.02 10.69 10.27
C GLN A 468 14.63 11.99 9.73
N SER A 469 15.71 11.92 8.94
CA SER A 469 16.34 13.10 8.33
C SER A 469 15.39 13.86 7.39
N LYS A 470 14.37 13.17 6.87
CA LYS A 470 13.31 13.76 6.04
C LYS A 470 12.04 14.11 6.82
N ASN A 471 12.04 14.02 8.14
CA ASN A 471 10.86 14.14 9.01
C ASN A 471 9.72 13.17 8.60
N ARG A 472 10.09 11.96 8.19
CA ARG A 472 9.16 10.94 7.65
C ARG A 472 9.15 9.65 8.46
N LEU A 473 9.88 9.56 9.57
CA LEU A 473 9.87 8.36 10.41
C LEU A 473 8.50 8.21 11.10
N GLY A 474 7.89 7.04 10.95
CA GLY A 474 6.69 6.65 11.69
C GLY A 474 5.36 7.17 11.18
N GLY A 475 5.30 7.98 10.13
CA GLY A 475 4.07 8.35 9.45
C GLY A 475 3.62 7.29 8.42
N GLN A 476 2.81 7.69 7.45
CA GLN A 476 2.51 6.82 6.28
C GLN A 476 3.70 6.66 5.32
N HIS A 477 4.87 7.11 5.74
CA HIS A 477 6.07 7.08 4.92
C HIS A 477 6.73 5.71 4.99
N LYS A 478 6.95 5.15 3.81
CA LYS A 478 7.61 3.87 3.58
C LYS A 478 8.87 4.12 2.79
N VAL A 479 9.85 3.23 2.94
CA VAL A 479 11.01 3.22 2.06
C VAL A 479 10.52 2.83 0.65
N PRO A 480 10.66 3.69 -0.37
CA PRO A 480 10.33 3.33 -1.75
C PRO A 480 11.22 2.18 -2.22
N ARG A 481 10.67 1.24 -2.97
CA ARG A 481 11.45 0.13 -3.54
C ARG A 481 12.32 0.56 -4.68
N LEU A 482 11.83 1.50 -5.48
CA LEU A 482 12.54 2.04 -6.64
C LEU A 482 12.66 3.55 -6.53
N THR A 483 13.77 4.09 -7.04
CA THR A 483 13.98 5.51 -7.17
C THR A 483 14.71 5.82 -8.49
N ASP A 484 14.25 6.82 -9.20
CA ASP A 484 14.93 7.42 -10.36
C ASP A 484 15.80 8.62 -9.97
N GLN A 485 15.73 9.04 -8.69
CA GLN A 485 16.45 10.21 -8.18
C GLN A 485 17.96 9.93 -8.09
N ILE A 486 18.70 10.64 -8.93
CA ILE A 486 20.16 10.58 -8.94
C ILE A 486 20.71 11.05 -7.59
N GLY A 487 21.64 10.26 -7.02
CA GLY A 487 22.32 10.57 -5.77
C GLY A 487 21.53 10.28 -4.48
N GLU A 488 20.27 9.81 -4.58
CA GLU A 488 19.50 9.47 -3.39
C GLU A 488 20.10 8.25 -2.66
N LEU A 489 20.49 7.21 -3.40
CA LEU A 489 21.13 6.03 -2.80
C LEU A 489 22.51 6.37 -2.21
N ASP A 490 23.26 7.28 -2.82
CA ASP A 490 24.55 7.71 -2.28
C ASP A 490 24.38 8.48 -0.97
N ARG A 491 23.29 9.25 -0.83
CA ARG A 491 22.95 9.90 0.47
C ARG A 491 22.64 8.87 1.54
N ILE A 492 21.87 7.82 1.22
CA ILE A 492 21.54 6.75 2.16
C ILE A 492 22.81 6.01 2.58
N VAL A 493 23.67 5.66 1.63
CA VAL A 493 24.96 5.01 1.90
C VAL A 493 25.89 5.95 2.70
N GLY A 494 25.86 7.24 2.45
CA GLY A 494 26.62 8.24 3.20
C GLY A 494 26.20 8.35 4.67
N LEU A 495 24.93 8.17 4.97
CA LEU A 495 24.43 8.12 6.37
C LEU A 495 25.00 6.90 7.13
N ALA A 496 25.21 5.79 6.44
CA ALA A 496 25.79 4.58 7.04
C ALA A 496 27.26 4.75 7.48
N GLY A 497 27.99 5.72 6.91
CA GLY A 497 29.38 6.06 7.29
C GLY A 497 29.49 7.05 8.44
N GLN A 498 28.39 7.66 8.87
CA GLN A 498 28.33 8.47 10.09
C GLN A 498 27.95 7.52 11.22
N GLU A 499 28.76 7.43 12.29
CA GLU A 499 28.43 6.63 13.46
C GLU A 499 27.00 6.93 13.91
N LEU A 500 26.08 6.00 13.65
CA LEU A 500 24.73 6.05 14.18
C LEU A 500 24.84 5.92 15.69
N SER A 501 24.80 7.04 16.42
CA SER A 501 24.72 7.00 17.89
C SER A 501 23.53 6.13 18.26
N PRO A 502 23.72 5.16 19.17
CA PRO A 502 22.63 4.30 19.58
C PRO A 502 21.55 5.18 20.22
N THR A 503 20.46 5.39 19.50
CA THR A 503 19.23 5.94 20.09
C THR A 503 18.68 4.85 21.01
N CYS A 504 18.75 5.15 22.31
CA CYS A 504 18.20 4.34 23.41
C CYS A 504 16.72 4.03 23.23
#